data_5516e708c6f45e4e4a7dbbea41011cfe
#
_entry.id   5516e708c6f45e4e4a7dbbea41011cfe
#
_cell.length_a   1.000
_cell.length_b   1.000
_cell.length_c   1.000
_cell.angle_alpha   90.00
_cell.angle_beta   90.00
_cell.angle_gamma   90.00
#
_symmetry.space_group_name_H-M   'P 1'
#
loop_
_entity.id
_entity.type
_entity.pdbx_description
1 polymer ?
#
loop_
_entity_poly.entity_id
_entity_poly.type
_entity_poly.pdbx_seq_one_letter_code
_entity_poly.pdbx_strand_id
1 'polypeptide(L)'
;LGSCSASIEGAGSVIGITTYPSSDEDIYAAENRYAALESALNQQINEMERRHPNYDEYQYNIAEIGHNPYHLISYLTAKYGDWTYSDVENELQSLFEAQYHLNTEGRTETVTETRNVRVGESLGQVVTSGYCNCRICCGVWSGGPTASGAYPTANHTIAVDASNPFVPIGTHVVMNGVEYVVEDTGAFARYGVQFDVYYDNHAAASAHGHQTWEAYIADSNGNQEVQVTTTKEVNRLDVTMTNHSLDAVLRSRMTEEEQERYDAYNKYYGNRDYLFDLNSIPTGSSGFGYDIPADALSDPQFAKMIQEAEKYLGYPYV
;
A
#
# COMPACT_ATOMS: atom_id res chain seq x y z
N LEU A 1 66.35 16.95 21.90
CA LEU A 1 65.78 17.64 20.71
C LEU A 1 65.44 16.66 19.58
N GLY A 2 64.88 15.48 19.90
CA GLY A 2 64.59 14.45 18.90
C GLY A 2 63.17 13.86 18.92
N SER A 3 62.24 14.38 19.74
CA SER A 3 60.91 13.76 19.91
C SER A 3 59.73 14.59 19.35
N CYS A 4 59.95 15.78 18.81
CA CYS A 4 58.84 16.58 18.25
C CYS A 4 58.64 16.42 16.74
N SER A 5 59.62 15.96 15.97
CA SER A 5 59.47 15.80 14.51
C SER A 5 58.69 14.52 14.12
N ALA A 6 58.72 13.46 14.91
CA ALA A 6 57.99 12.24 14.60
C ALA A 6 56.45 12.37 14.76
N SER A 7 55.99 13.27 15.64
CA SER A 7 54.57 13.54 15.85
C SER A 7 53.91 14.35 14.72
N ILE A 8 54.69 15.22 14.04
CA ILE A 8 54.20 16.05 12.95
C ILE A 8 54.13 15.26 11.64
N GLU A 9 55.09 14.37 11.41
CA GLU A 9 55.06 13.47 10.25
C GLU A 9 53.89 12.46 10.33
N GLY A 10 53.61 11.94 11.54
CA GLY A 10 52.45 11.05 11.74
C GLY A 10 51.08 11.70 11.52
N ALA A 11 50.90 12.95 12.00
CA ALA A 11 49.65 13.66 11.83
C ALA A 11 49.44 14.09 10.36
N GLY A 12 50.47 14.54 9.67
CA GLY A 12 50.43 14.87 8.24
C GLY A 12 50.14 13.65 7.35
N SER A 13 50.68 12.49 7.72
CA SER A 13 50.43 11.22 7.04
C SER A 13 48.97 10.76 7.19
N VAL A 14 48.40 10.84 8.40
CA VAL A 14 46.99 10.47 8.65
C VAL A 14 46.01 11.39 7.89
N ILE A 15 46.24 12.68 7.89
CA ILE A 15 45.40 13.65 7.15
C ILE A 15 45.47 13.38 5.64
N GLY A 16 46.64 13.05 5.09
CA GLY A 16 46.79 12.72 3.68
C GLY A 16 46.02 11.43 3.28
N ILE A 17 45.98 10.46 4.17
CA ILE A 17 45.29 9.16 3.91
C ILE A 17 43.77 9.29 4.00
N THR A 18 43.22 10.25 4.75
CA THR A 18 41.78 10.43 4.98
C THR A 18 41.17 11.57 4.18
N THR A 19 41.93 12.22 3.30
CA THR A 19 41.41 13.27 2.43
C THR A 19 40.98 12.71 1.08
N TYR A 20 39.79 13.09 0.59
CA TYR A 20 39.37 12.72 -0.75
C TYR A 20 40.34 13.27 -1.80
N PRO A 21 40.90 12.43 -2.69
CA PRO A 21 41.84 12.92 -3.71
C PRO A 21 41.14 13.55 -4.91
N SER A 22 39.94 13.09 -5.26
CA SER A 22 39.18 13.57 -6.44
C SER A 22 38.82 15.05 -6.33
N SER A 23 38.62 15.72 -7.46
CA SER A 23 38.26 17.13 -7.51
C SER A 23 36.85 17.37 -6.91
N ASP A 24 36.62 18.58 -6.37
CA ASP A 24 35.29 18.99 -5.90
C ASP A 24 34.25 18.93 -7.04
N GLU A 25 34.66 19.22 -8.28
CA GLU A 25 33.82 19.18 -9.46
C GLU A 25 33.33 17.76 -9.75
N ASP A 26 34.19 16.78 -9.70
CA ASP A 26 33.82 15.34 -9.88
C ASP A 26 32.96 14.85 -8.74
N ILE A 27 33.28 15.24 -7.50
CA ILE A 27 32.47 14.88 -6.31
C ILE A 27 31.05 15.43 -6.42
N TYR A 28 30.89 16.71 -6.75
CA TYR A 28 29.58 17.32 -6.98
C TYR A 28 28.87 16.73 -8.19
N ALA A 29 29.56 16.35 -9.25
CA ALA A 29 28.94 15.70 -10.40
C ALA A 29 28.36 14.32 -10.04
N ALA A 30 29.10 13.53 -9.26
CA ALA A 30 28.65 12.22 -8.78
C ALA A 30 27.42 12.35 -7.86
N GLU A 31 27.47 13.25 -6.90
CA GLU A 31 26.37 13.51 -5.97
C GLU A 31 25.12 14.03 -6.70
N ASN A 32 25.27 15.02 -7.55
CA ASN A 32 24.17 15.57 -8.35
C ASN A 32 23.53 14.51 -9.24
N ARG A 33 24.31 13.57 -9.79
CA ARG A 33 23.79 12.45 -10.57
C ARG A 33 22.92 11.53 -9.69
N TYR A 34 23.40 11.19 -8.49
CA TYR A 34 22.66 10.34 -7.57
C TYR A 34 21.36 10.99 -7.09
N ALA A 35 21.44 12.25 -6.68
CA ALA A 35 20.27 13.05 -6.30
C ALA A 35 19.27 13.22 -7.46
N ALA A 36 19.74 13.31 -8.71
CA ALA A 36 18.87 13.35 -9.88
C ALA A 36 18.12 12.01 -10.10
N LEU A 37 18.75 10.87 -9.81
CA LEU A 37 18.08 9.56 -9.86
C LEU A 37 17.00 9.46 -8.80
N GLU A 38 17.24 9.92 -7.59
CA GLU A 38 16.25 9.98 -6.51
C GLU A 38 15.10 10.92 -6.85
N SER A 39 15.38 12.07 -7.43
CA SER A 39 14.36 13.00 -7.91
C SER A 39 13.49 12.39 -9.00
N ALA A 40 14.09 11.66 -9.94
CA ALA A 40 13.36 10.97 -10.99
C ALA A 40 12.45 9.84 -10.43
N LEU A 41 12.91 9.12 -9.41
CA LEU A 41 12.11 8.12 -8.70
C LEU A 41 10.91 8.76 -8.00
N ASN A 42 11.12 9.86 -7.30
CA ASN A 42 10.04 10.65 -6.68
C ASN A 42 9.01 11.11 -7.72
N GLN A 43 9.48 11.62 -8.86
CA GLN A 43 8.60 12.03 -9.94
C GLN A 43 7.80 10.83 -10.49
N GLN A 44 8.43 9.67 -10.66
CA GLN A 44 7.76 8.47 -11.12
C GLN A 44 6.64 8.04 -10.17
N ILE A 45 6.89 8.09 -8.85
CA ILE A 45 5.88 7.78 -7.82
C ILE A 45 4.72 8.78 -7.87
N ASN A 46 5.00 10.07 -7.96
CA ASN A 46 3.98 11.13 -8.03
C ASN A 46 3.12 11.06 -9.30
N GLU A 47 3.62 10.42 -10.35
CA GLU A 47 2.92 10.25 -11.61
C GLU A 47 2.16 8.92 -11.71
N MET A 48 2.12 8.08 -10.66
CA MET A 48 1.54 6.73 -10.71
C MET A 48 0.09 6.74 -11.18
N GLU A 49 -0.77 7.60 -10.63
CA GLU A 49 -2.18 7.68 -11.01
C GLU A 49 -2.35 8.05 -12.49
N ARG A 50 -1.53 8.97 -12.99
CA ARG A 50 -1.53 9.37 -14.40
C ARG A 50 -1.03 8.25 -15.32
N ARG A 51 -0.06 7.46 -14.86
CA ARG A 51 0.53 6.33 -15.64
C ARG A 51 -0.36 5.08 -15.63
N HIS A 52 -1.19 4.93 -14.60
CA HIS A 52 -2.06 3.78 -14.39
C HIS A 52 -3.53 4.19 -14.17
N PRO A 53 -4.20 4.85 -15.14
CA PRO A 53 -5.49 5.52 -14.91
C PRO A 53 -6.69 4.57 -14.77
N ASN A 54 -6.49 3.25 -14.86
CA ASN A 54 -7.57 2.25 -14.87
C ASN A 54 -7.85 1.63 -13.50
N TYR A 55 -7.29 2.20 -12.44
CA TYR A 55 -7.55 1.77 -11.07
C TYR A 55 -8.49 2.75 -10.37
N ASP A 56 -9.35 2.22 -9.50
CA ASP A 56 -10.30 3.00 -8.71
C ASP A 56 -9.62 3.61 -7.48
N GLU A 57 -8.65 2.88 -6.93
CA GLU A 57 -7.91 3.27 -5.72
C GLU A 57 -6.42 2.99 -5.85
N TYR A 58 -5.61 3.80 -5.17
CA TYR A 58 -4.14 3.67 -5.12
C TYR A 58 -3.71 3.61 -3.67
N GLN A 59 -2.92 2.60 -3.33
CA GLN A 59 -2.36 2.45 -2.00
C GLN A 59 -0.84 2.56 -2.08
N TYR A 60 -0.29 3.56 -1.38
CA TYR A 60 1.13 3.84 -1.39
C TYR A 60 1.78 3.37 -0.09
N ASN A 61 2.87 2.61 -0.21
CA ASN A 61 3.78 2.26 0.86
C ASN A 61 5.19 2.64 0.42
N ILE A 62 5.60 3.87 0.71
CA ILE A 62 6.80 4.50 0.17
C ILE A 62 7.77 4.77 1.30
N ALA A 63 8.93 4.11 1.26
CA ALA A 63 10.05 4.42 2.13
C ALA A 63 10.65 5.79 1.80
N GLU A 64 11.34 6.40 2.74
CA GLU A 64 12.03 7.67 2.52
C GLU A 64 13.03 7.55 1.37
N ILE A 65 13.05 8.56 0.49
CA ILE A 65 14.01 8.66 -0.60
C ILE A 65 15.06 9.71 -0.22
N GLY A 66 16.28 9.26 -0.06
CA GLY A 66 17.41 10.11 0.30
C GLY A 66 18.60 9.25 0.73
N HIS A 67 19.77 9.86 0.73
CA HIS A 67 21.01 9.21 1.13
C HIS A 67 21.96 10.19 1.81
N ASN A 68 23.00 9.66 2.43
CA ASN A 68 24.10 10.47 2.95
C ASN A 68 25.18 10.60 1.87
N PRO A 69 25.43 11.82 1.34
CA PRO A 69 26.42 12.03 0.29
C PRO A 69 27.84 11.64 0.71
N TYR A 70 28.19 11.81 1.98
CA TYR A 70 29.50 11.38 2.47
C TYR A 70 29.68 9.86 2.44
N HIS A 71 28.64 9.08 2.64
CA HIS A 71 28.70 7.64 2.46
C HIS A 71 29.02 7.28 1.01
N LEU A 72 28.32 7.92 0.06
CA LEU A 72 28.53 7.69 -1.36
C LEU A 72 29.98 8.02 -1.78
N ILE A 73 30.47 9.21 -1.44
CA ILE A 73 31.81 9.67 -1.83
C ILE A 73 32.91 8.91 -1.14
N SER A 74 32.73 8.55 0.16
CA SER A 74 33.66 7.70 0.89
C SER A 74 33.82 6.32 0.25
N TYR A 75 32.71 5.73 -0.21
CA TYR A 75 32.73 4.46 -0.91
C TYR A 75 33.47 4.54 -2.25
N LEU A 76 33.12 5.53 -3.08
CA LEU A 76 33.75 5.71 -4.37
C LEU A 76 35.26 5.90 -4.20
N THR A 77 35.66 6.68 -3.21
CA THR A 77 37.08 6.92 -2.91
C THR A 77 37.78 5.67 -2.35
N ALA A 78 37.14 4.93 -1.47
CA ALA A 78 37.72 3.69 -0.93
C ALA A 78 37.96 2.62 -1.99
N LYS A 79 37.10 2.58 -3.01
CA LYS A 79 37.11 1.58 -4.08
C LYS A 79 37.99 1.97 -5.27
N TYR A 80 37.91 3.24 -5.69
CA TYR A 80 38.54 3.71 -6.94
C TYR A 80 39.76 4.62 -6.70
N GLY A 81 39.98 5.09 -5.49
CA GLY A 81 41.07 6.02 -5.15
C GLY A 81 40.78 7.45 -5.66
N ASP A 82 41.67 7.96 -6.49
CA ASP A 82 41.45 9.21 -7.25
C ASP A 82 40.66 8.89 -8.50
N TRP A 83 39.43 9.40 -8.59
CA TRP A 83 38.49 9.09 -9.65
C TRP A 83 37.89 10.37 -10.26
N THR A 84 37.49 10.28 -11.52
CA THR A 84 36.66 11.29 -12.20
C THR A 84 35.20 10.79 -12.26
N TYR A 85 34.27 11.73 -12.50
CA TYR A 85 32.85 11.36 -12.65
C TYR A 85 32.62 10.26 -13.70
N SER A 86 33.34 10.31 -14.81
CA SER A 86 33.21 9.31 -15.86
C SER A 86 33.62 7.88 -15.45
N ASP A 87 34.50 7.76 -14.45
CA ASP A 87 34.95 6.46 -13.96
C ASP A 87 33.87 5.77 -13.10
N VAL A 88 32.97 6.54 -12.51
CA VAL A 88 32.01 6.06 -11.51
C VAL A 88 30.54 6.13 -11.95
N GLU A 89 30.22 6.72 -13.08
CA GLU A 89 28.83 6.94 -13.52
C GLU A 89 27.99 5.65 -13.56
N ASN A 90 28.55 4.56 -14.07
CA ASN A 90 27.87 3.26 -14.10
C ASN A 90 27.68 2.67 -12.70
N GLU A 91 28.63 2.88 -11.80
CA GLU A 91 28.51 2.43 -10.42
C GLU A 91 27.40 3.17 -9.69
N LEU A 92 27.25 4.49 -9.90
CA LEU A 92 26.16 5.28 -9.32
C LEU A 92 24.79 4.72 -9.70
N GLN A 93 24.58 4.37 -10.97
CA GLN A 93 23.33 3.76 -11.42
C GLN A 93 23.10 2.40 -10.75
N SER A 94 24.14 1.55 -10.70
CA SER A 94 24.07 0.22 -10.07
C SER A 94 23.80 0.29 -8.57
N LEU A 95 24.36 1.27 -7.87
CA LEU A 95 24.10 1.51 -6.46
C LEU A 95 22.66 1.94 -6.22
N PHE A 96 22.16 2.86 -7.04
CA PHE A 96 20.79 3.34 -6.98
C PHE A 96 19.79 2.19 -7.18
N GLU A 97 20.00 1.34 -8.18
CA GLU A 97 19.15 0.16 -8.45
C GLU A 97 19.19 -0.89 -7.33
N ALA A 98 20.31 -0.97 -6.59
CA ALA A 98 20.42 -1.83 -5.43
C ALA A 98 19.77 -1.24 -4.17
N GLN A 99 19.77 0.09 -4.05
CA GLN A 99 19.18 0.79 -2.91
C GLN A 99 17.66 0.86 -3.01
N TYR A 100 17.10 1.21 -4.17
CA TYR A 100 15.69 1.49 -4.35
C TYR A 100 15.00 0.46 -5.23
N HIS A 101 13.88 -0.07 -4.72
CA HIS A 101 13.04 -0.97 -5.50
C HIS A 101 11.60 -0.46 -5.49
N LEU A 102 11.14 -0.04 -6.65
CA LEU A 102 9.75 0.36 -6.88
C LEU A 102 9.00 -0.80 -7.52
N ASN A 103 7.94 -1.26 -6.85
CA ASN A 103 7.05 -2.30 -7.33
C ASN A 103 5.61 -1.80 -7.40
N THR A 104 4.85 -2.27 -8.38
CA THR A 104 3.43 -2.00 -8.51
C THR A 104 2.68 -3.31 -8.69
N GLU A 105 1.62 -3.52 -7.91
CA GLU A 105 0.77 -4.70 -7.98
C GLU A 105 -0.70 -4.29 -8.06
N GLY A 106 -1.36 -4.74 -9.15
CA GLY A 106 -2.80 -4.53 -9.32
C GLY A 106 -3.59 -5.67 -8.72
N ARG A 107 -4.63 -5.36 -7.97
CA ARG A 107 -5.56 -6.33 -7.41
C ARG A 107 -7.00 -5.84 -7.51
N THR A 108 -7.94 -6.78 -7.64
CA THR A 108 -9.37 -6.51 -7.55
C THR A 108 -9.89 -7.01 -6.22
N GLU A 109 -10.54 -6.16 -5.46
CA GLU A 109 -11.17 -6.50 -4.19
C GLU A 109 -12.67 -6.28 -4.28
N THR A 110 -13.43 -7.20 -3.65
CA THR A 110 -14.86 -7.00 -3.43
C THR A 110 -15.03 -6.24 -2.12
N VAL A 111 -15.47 -5.00 -2.21
CA VAL A 111 -15.73 -4.15 -1.04
C VAL A 111 -17.20 -4.17 -0.71
N THR A 112 -17.53 -4.41 0.55
CA THR A 112 -18.89 -4.37 1.06
C THR A 112 -19.15 -3.03 1.74
N GLU A 113 -20.16 -2.31 1.27
CA GLU A 113 -20.61 -1.05 1.84
C GLU A 113 -21.99 -1.23 2.46
N THR A 114 -22.22 -0.65 3.63
CA THR A 114 -23.52 -0.65 4.30
C THR A 114 -24.01 0.78 4.49
N ARG A 115 -25.32 0.99 4.22
CA ARG A 115 -25.99 2.26 4.50
C ARG A 115 -27.34 2.01 5.13
N ASN A 116 -27.81 2.92 5.97
CA ASN A 116 -29.17 2.89 6.51
C ASN A 116 -30.11 3.64 5.58
N VAL A 117 -31.25 3.06 5.29
CA VAL A 117 -32.30 3.59 4.40
C VAL A 117 -33.62 3.58 5.14
N ARG A 118 -34.39 4.65 4.94
CA ARG A 118 -35.70 4.83 5.59
C ARG A 118 -36.83 4.49 4.64
N VAL A 119 -38.01 4.35 5.22
CA VAL A 119 -39.25 4.15 4.50
C VAL A 119 -39.44 5.23 3.40
N GLY A 120 -39.81 4.78 2.22
CA GLY A 120 -39.99 5.61 1.03
C GLY A 120 -38.72 5.97 0.29
N GLU A 121 -37.52 5.71 0.87
CA GLU A 121 -36.25 5.94 0.17
C GLU A 121 -35.98 4.83 -0.86
N SER A 122 -35.35 5.25 -1.97
CA SER A 122 -34.96 4.34 -3.04
C SER A 122 -33.76 3.48 -2.64
N LEU A 123 -33.85 2.20 -2.95
CA LEU A 123 -32.74 1.25 -2.92
C LEU A 123 -31.92 1.30 -4.21
N GLY A 124 -32.39 2.06 -5.22
CA GLY A 124 -31.85 2.12 -6.57
C GLY A 124 -32.37 1.02 -7.48
N GLN A 125 -31.67 0.83 -8.59
CA GLN A 125 -31.94 -0.25 -9.52
C GLN A 125 -31.40 -1.55 -8.97
N VAL A 126 -32.27 -2.55 -8.80
CA VAL A 126 -31.93 -3.90 -8.33
C VAL A 126 -32.10 -4.91 -9.44
N VAL A 127 -31.21 -5.87 -9.53
CA VAL A 127 -31.36 -7.01 -10.43
C VAL A 127 -32.14 -8.09 -9.69
N THR A 128 -33.17 -8.60 -10.34
CA THR A 128 -33.99 -9.68 -9.81
C THR A 128 -33.88 -10.91 -10.69
N SER A 129 -33.99 -12.10 -10.08
CA SER A 129 -34.21 -13.39 -10.72
C SER A 129 -35.52 -14.00 -10.24
N GLY A 130 -35.87 -15.18 -10.74
CA GLY A 130 -37.09 -15.87 -10.34
C GLY A 130 -36.83 -17.28 -9.86
N TYR A 131 -37.51 -17.70 -8.77
CA TYR A 131 -37.46 -19.05 -8.28
C TYR A 131 -38.86 -19.58 -7.94
N CYS A 132 -38.97 -20.90 -7.78
CA CYS A 132 -40.17 -21.56 -7.25
C CYS A 132 -39.77 -22.66 -6.28
N ASN A 133 -40.67 -23.11 -5.44
CA ASN A 133 -40.43 -24.16 -4.43
C ASN A 133 -40.34 -25.58 -5.02
N CYS A 134 -39.73 -25.74 -6.20
CA CYS A 134 -39.53 -27.03 -6.86
C CYS A 134 -38.11 -27.56 -6.66
N ARG A 135 -37.89 -28.82 -6.98
CA ARG A 135 -36.58 -29.46 -6.81
C ARG A 135 -35.48 -28.89 -7.69
N ILE A 136 -35.83 -28.27 -8.81
CA ILE A 136 -34.84 -27.64 -9.71
C ILE A 136 -34.32 -26.36 -9.06
N CYS A 137 -35.18 -25.52 -8.47
CA CYS A 137 -34.81 -24.28 -7.84
C CYS A 137 -34.24 -24.48 -6.42
N CYS A 138 -34.90 -25.32 -5.59
CA CYS A 138 -34.61 -25.45 -4.16
C CYS A 138 -33.90 -26.75 -3.77
N GLY A 139 -33.64 -27.66 -4.73
CA GLY A 139 -32.91 -28.91 -4.45
C GLY A 139 -33.56 -29.73 -3.33
N VAL A 140 -32.82 -29.96 -2.26
CA VAL A 140 -33.25 -30.72 -1.09
C VAL A 140 -34.27 -30.00 -0.21
N TRP A 141 -34.39 -28.68 -0.33
CA TRP A 141 -35.30 -27.81 0.43
C TRP A 141 -36.67 -27.66 -0.26
N SER A 142 -36.85 -28.29 -1.42
CA SER A 142 -38.10 -28.22 -2.20
C SER A 142 -39.32 -28.66 -1.39
N GLY A 143 -40.38 -27.84 -1.49
CA GLY A 143 -41.64 -28.08 -0.77
C GLY A 143 -41.61 -27.66 0.70
N GLY A 144 -40.47 -27.21 1.21
CA GLY A 144 -40.29 -26.72 2.57
C GLY A 144 -40.65 -25.23 2.77
N PRO A 145 -40.59 -24.76 4.03
CA PRO A 145 -40.71 -23.35 4.35
C PRO A 145 -39.48 -22.60 3.91
N THR A 146 -39.60 -21.27 3.81
CA THR A 146 -38.50 -20.28 3.59
C THR A 146 -37.58 -20.20 4.81
N ALA A 147 -36.50 -19.44 4.69
CA ALA A 147 -35.55 -19.18 5.78
C ALA A 147 -36.22 -18.48 6.99
N SER A 148 -37.28 -17.70 6.79
CA SER A 148 -38.08 -17.11 7.87
C SER A 148 -39.01 -18.09 8.57
N GLY A 149 -39.23 -19.28 8.01
CA GLY A 149 -40.19 -20.28 8.48
C GLY A 149 -41.59 -20.18 7.86
N ALA A 150 -41.87 -19.15 7.09
CA ALA A 150 -43.10 -19.01 6.32
C ALA A 150 -43.11 -19.89 5.06
N TYR A 151 -44.24 -20.25 4.54
CA TYR A 151 -44.33 -20.87 3.22
C TYR A 151 -44.34 -19.78 2.14
N PRO A 152 -43.55 -19.91 1.08
CA PRO A 152 -43.43 -18.85 0.07
C PRO A 152 -44.73 -18.65 -0.69
N THR A 153 -45.05 -17.38 -1.01
CA THR A 153 -46.25 -16.96 -1.72
C THR A 153 -45.89 -16.04 -2.89
N ALA A 154 -46.45 -16.27 -4.08
CA ALA A 154 -46.22 -15.43 -5.23
C ALA A 154 -46.76 -14.01 -5.01
N ASN A 155 -46.07 -13.01 -5.58
CA ASN A 155 -46.29 -11.56 -5.38
C ASN A 155 -46.18 -11.11 -3.91
N HIS A 156 -45.43 -11.83 -3.10
CA HIS A 156 -45.16 -11.53 -1.70
C HIS A 156 -43.77 -11.90 -1.28
N THR A 157 -43.32 -13.09 -1.51
CA THR A 157 -42.06 -13.63 -1.02
C THR A 157 -40.91 -13.31 -1.99
N ILE A 158 -39.81 -12.79 -1.44
CA ILE A 158 -38.53 -12.68 -2.12
C ILE A 158 -37.41 -13.25 -1.26
N ALA A 159 -36.34 -13.72 -1.92
CA ALA A 159 -35.14 -14.17 -1.27
C ALA A 159 -33.98 -13.16 -1.46
N VAL A 160 -33.05 -13.12 -0.51
CA VAL A 160 -31.76 -12.46 -0.57
C VAL A 160 -30.64 -13.49 -0.56
N ASP A 161 -29.41 -13.09 -0.93
CA ASP A 161 -28.27 -14.00 -0.82
C ASP A 161 -27.92 -14.29 0.64
N ALA A 162 -27.72 -15.54 0.97
CA ALA A 162 -27.48 -15.99 2.35
C ALA A 162 -26.11 -15.53 2.89
N SER A 163 -25.12 -15.40 2.02
CA SER A 163 -23.76 -15.01 2.40
C SER A 163 -23.55 -13.50 2.49
N ASN A 164 -24.34 -12.74 1.72
CA ASN A 164 -24.26 -11.30 1.64
C ASN A 164 -25.66 -10.71 1.36
N PRO A 165 -26.57 -10.71 2.33
CA PRO A 165 -27.92 -10.25 2.11
C PRO A 165 -27.95 -8.74 1.83
N PHE A 166 -28.61 -8.37 0.71
CA PHE A 166 -28.77 -6.99 0.29
C PHE A 166 -29.54 -6.16 1.33
N VAL A 167 -30.56 -6.75 1.91
CA VAL A 167 -31.30 -6.24 3.08
C VAL A 167 -31.63 -7.40 4.03
N PRO A 168 -31.91 -7.15 5.33
CA PRO A 168 -32.25 -8.19 6.29
C PRO A 168 -33.55 -8.94 5.94
N ILE A 169 -33.67 -10.19 6.41
CA ILE A 169 -34.95 -10.92 6.43
C ILE A 169 -35.98 -10.10 7.22
N GLY A 170 -37.23 -10.10 6.75
CA GLY A 170 -38.33 -9.33 7.29
C GLY A 170 -38.47 -7.92 6.69
N THR A 171 -37.53 -7.49 5.85
CA THR A 171 -37.65 -6.19 5.16
C THR A 171 -38.75 -6.23 4.11
N HIS A 172 -39.59 -5.23 4.11
CA HIS A 172 -40.62 -5.00 3.09
C HIS A 172 -40.09 -4.05 2.01
N VAL A 173 -40.21 -4.45 0.74
CA VAL A 173 -39.68 -3.74 -0.42
C VAL A 173 -40.75 -3.62 -1.48
N VAL A 174 -40.94 -2.40 -2.03
CA VAL A 174 -41.82 -2.18 -3.19
C VAL A 174 -40.97 -2.25 -4.47
N MET A 175 -41.30 -3.14 -5.37
CA MET A 175 -40.70 -3.29 -6.69
C MET A 175 -41.78 -3.54 -7.73
N ASN A 176 -41.67 -2.88 -8.90
CA ASN A 176 -42.62 -3.06 -10.00
C ASN A 176 -44.09 -2.95 -9.57
N GLY A 177 -44.40 -2.04 -8.61
CA GLY A 177 -45.74 -1.79 -8.09
C GLY A 177 -46.26 -2.87 -7.12
N VAL A 178 -45.45 -3.84 -6.72
CA VAL A 178 -45.80 -4.90 -5.77
C VAL A 178 -44.96 -4.75 -4.50
N GLU A 179 -45.59 -4.89 -3.33
CA GLU A 179 -44.89 -4.97 -2.07
C GLU A 179 -44.51 -6.44 -1.79
N TYR A 180 -43.22 -6.66 -1.63
CA TYR A 180 -42.63 -7.96 -1.31
C TYR A 180 -42.06 -7.97 0.09
N VAL A 181 -41.92 -9.12 0.69
CA VAL A 181 -41.28 -9.37 1.98
C VAL A 181 -40.05 -10.28 1.77
N VAL A 182 -38.94 -9.91 2.34
CA VAL A 182 -37.74 -10.76 2.36
C VAL A 182 -37.96 -11.89 3.37
N GLU A 183 -38.31 -13.06 2.91
CA GLU A 183 -38.61 -14.22 3.76
C GLU A 183 -37.64 -15.37 3.54
N ASP A 184 -36.89 -15.36 2.45
CA ASP A 184 -36.08 -16.50 2.06
C ASP A 184 -34.62 -16.10 1.78
N THR A 185 -33.78 -17.13 1.64
CA THR A 185 -32.36 -16.97 1.27
C THR A 185 -31.96 -17.97 0.21
N GLY A 186 -31.03 -17.55 -0.67
CA GLY A 186 -30.45 -18.37 -1.71
C GLY A 186 -28.94 -18.19 -1.83
N ALA A 187 -28.32 -18.82 -2.82
CA ALA A 187 -26.87 -18.71 -3.09
C ALA A 187 -26.65 -18.13 -4.48
N PHE A 188 -26.87 -16.85 -4.66
CA PHE A 188 -26.85 -16.18 -5.96
C PHE A 188 -26.04 -14.89 -6.04
N ALA A 189 -25.27 -14.52 -5.00
CA ALA A 189 -24.42 -13.33 -4.98
C ALA A 189 -23.51 -13.21 -6.22
N ARG A 190 -22.95 -14.35 -6.67
CA ARG A 190 -22.07 -14.40 -7.86
C ARG A 190 -22.72 -14.02 -9.19
N TYR A 191 -24.05 -13.91 -9.22
CA TYR A 191 -24.80 -13.56 -10.43
C TYR A 191 -25.20 -12.08 -10.48
N GLY A 192 -24.81 -11.28 -9.47
CA GLY A 192 -25.15 -9.87 -9.38
C GLY A 192 -26.64 -9.59 -9.10
N VAL A 193 -27.37 -10.60 -8.58
CA VAL A 193 -28.79 -10.52 -8.24
C VAL A 193 -28.95 -10.06 -6.79
N GLN A 194 -29.81 -9.07 -6.55
CA GLN A 194 -30.14 -8.57 -5.22
C GLN A 194 -31.33 -9.31 -4.60
N PHE A 195 -32.34 -9.60 -5.43
CA PHE A 195 -33.55 -10.29 -4.98
C PHE A 195 -33.92 -11.43 -5.92
N ASP A 196 -34.30 -12.58 -5.37
CA ASP A 196 -34.90 -13.70 -6.11
C ASP A 196 -36.39 -13.74 -5.81
N VAL A 197 -37.22 -13.55 -6.84
CA VAL A 197 -38.67 -13.40 -6.72
C VAL A 197 -39.34 -14.74 -6.80
N TYR A 198 -40.20 -15.06 -5.82
CA TYR A 198 -40.92 -16.32 -5.78
C TYR A 198 -42.09 -16.38 -6.76
N TYR A 199 -42.25 -17.53 -7.44
CA TYR A 199 -43.34 -17.89 -8.33
C TYR A 199 -43.89 -19.27 -7.98
N ASP A 200 -45.22 -19.48 -8.18
CA ASP A 200 -45.87 -20.74 -7.82
C ASP A 200 -45.43 -21.92 -8.68
N ASN A 201 -44.79 -21.72 -9.81
CA ASN A 201 -44.32 -22.77 -10.70
C ASN A 201 -43.03 -22.42 -11.42
N HIS A 202 -42.32 -23.45 -11.87
CA HIS A 202 -41.04 -23.34 -12.52
C HIS A 202 -41.10 -22.58 -13.87
N ALA A 203 -42.16 -22.71 -14.63
CA ALA A 203 -42.29 -22.04 -15.90
C ALA A 203 -42.33 -20.49 -15.72
N ALA A 204 -43.12 -20.03 -14.75
CA ALA A 204 -43.23 -18.62 -14.41
C ALA A 204 -41.87 -18.07 -13.85
N ALA A 205 -41.26 -18.83 -12.97
CA ALA A 205 -39.92 -18.47 -12.44
C ALA A 205 -38.88 -18.38 -13.54
N SER A 206 -38.84 -19.34 -14.48
CA SER A 206 -37.91 -19.31 -15.62
C SER A 206 -38.23 -18.19 -16.61
N ALA A 207 -39.49 -17.84 -16.81
CA ALA A 207 -39.91 -16.76 -17.68
C ALA A 207 -39.54 -15.36 -17.14
N HIS A 208 -39.35 -15.24 -15.81
CA HIS A 208 -38.84 -14.01 -15.20
C HIS A 208 -37.44 -13.66 -15.74
N GLY A 209 -36.55 -14.63 -15.84
CA GLY A 209 -35.17 -14.42 -16.23
C GLY A 209 -34.44 -13.49 -15.25
N HIS A 210 -33.65 -12.58 -15.80
CA HIS A 210 -33.07 -11.46 -15.04
C HIS A 210 -33.78 -10.17 -15.46
N GLN A 211 -34.31 -9.45 -14.48
CA GLN A 211 -34.99 -8.16 -14.66
C GLN A 211 -34.28 -7.09 -13.81
N THR A 212 -34.35 -5.86 -14.26
CA THR A 212 -33.86 -4.72 -13.46
C THR A 212 -35.05 -3.85 -13.08
N TRP A 213 -35.31 -3.72 -11.80
CA TRP A 213 -36.40 -2.95 -11.24
C TRP A 213 -35.87 -1.88 -10.27
N GLU A 214 -36.57 -0.77 -10.21
CA GLU A 214 -36.36 0.18 -9.13
C GLU A 214 -37.05 -0.32 -7.86
N ALA A 215 -36.34 -0.27 -6.74
CA ALA A 215 -36.83 -0.76 -5.46
C ALA A 215 -36.89 0.36 -4.43
N TYR A 216 -37.86 0.29 -3.52
CA TYR A 216 -38.06 1.24 -2.44
C TYR A 216 -38.35 0.50 -1.13
N ILE A 217 -37.95 1.09 -0.01
CA ILE A 217 -38.36 0.60 1.32
C ILE A 217 -39.85 0.88 1.52
N ALA A 218 -40.66 -0.16 1.76
CA ALA A 218 -42.10 -0.04 1.93
C ALA A 218 -42.49 0.55 3.29
N ASP A 219 -43.66 1.19 3.32
CA ASP A 219 -44.25 1.79 4.54
C ASP A 219 -44.47 0.74 5.66
N SER A 220 -44.68 -0.52 5.30
CA SER A 220 -44.87 -1.64 6.24
C SER A 220 -43.67 -1.89 7.15
N ASN A 221 -42.46 -1.35 6.84
CA ASN A 221 -41.32 -1.38 7.75
C ASN A 221 -41.48 -0.42 8.96
N GLY A 222 -42.48 0.44 8.97
CA GLY A 222 -42.69 1.42 10.03
C GLY A 222 -41.57 2.47 10.07
N ASN A 223 -41.19 2.90 11.27
CA ASN A 223 -40.13 3.91 11.46
C ASN A 223 -38.72 3.31 11.56
N GLN A 224 -38.52 2.05 11.22
CA GLN A 224 -37.21 1.40 11.31
C GLN A 224 -36.31 1.82 10.15
N GLU A 225 -35.05 2.06 10.45
CA GLU A 225 -34.01 2.16 9.43
C GLU A 225 -33.62 0.74 9.00
N VAL A 226 -33.60 0.51 7.71
CA VAL A 226 -33.19 -0.76 7.10
C VAL A 226 -31.75 -0.64 6.67
N GLN A 227 -30.91 -1.55 7.11
CA GLN A 227 -29.54 -1.65 6.66
C GLN A 227 -29.47 -2.27 5.28
N VAL A 228 -28.91 -1.54 4.32
CA VAL A 228 -28.68 -2.00 2.95
C VAL A 228 -27.22 -2.31 2.78
N THR A 229 -26.91 -3.49 2.28
CA THR A 229 -25.56 -3.98 2.02
C THR A 229 -25.34 -4.08 0.51
N THR A 230 -24.36 -3.39 0.00
CA THR A 230 -23.96 -3.45 -1.41
C THR A 230 -22.53 -3.92 -1.53
N THR A 231 -22.24 -4.66 -2.58
CA THR A 231 -20.89 -5.04 -2.94
C THR A 231 -20.51 -4.39 -4.26
N LYS A 232 -19.28 -3.89 -4.33
CA LYS A 232 -18.68 -3.43 -5.59
C LYS A 232 -17.29 -4.03 -5.73
N GLU A 233 -16.89 -4.28 -6.96
CA GLU A 233 -15.49 -4.57 -7.25
C GLU A 233 -14.72 -3.26 -7.34
N VAL A 234 -13.59 -3.21 -6.66
CA VAL A 234 -12.67 -2.07 -6.64
C VAL A 234 -11.32 -2.57 -7.16
N ASN A 235 -10.87 -1.98 -8.24
CA ASN A 235 -9.54 -2.23 -8.77
C ASN A 235 -8.55 -1.32 -8.06
N ARG A 236 -7.63 -1.90 -7.30
CA ARG A 236 -6.63 -1.19 -6.51
C ARG A 236 -5.24 -1.42 -7.06
N LEU A 237 -4.44 -0.35 -7.12
CA LEU A 237 -3.01 -0.43 -7.39
C LEU A 237 -2.24 -0.21 -6.09
N ASP A 238 -1.51 -1.23 -5.67
CA ASP A 238 -0.56 -1.13 -4.58
C ASP A 238 0.80 -0.68 -5.15
N VAL A 239 1.30 0.44 -4.64
CA VAL A 239 2.59 1.02 -5.02
C VAL A 239 3.51 0.91 -3.82
N THR A 240 4.53 0.07 -3.93
CA THR A 240 5.50 -0.16 -2.86
C THR A 240 6.88 0.27 -3.32
N MET A 241 7.52 1.17 -2.57
CA MET A 241 8.92 1.51 -2.77
C MET A 241 9.70 1.19 -1.51
N THR A 242 10.72 0.37 -1.65
CA THR A 242 11.64 0.01 -0.56
C THR A 242 12.97 0.71 -0.75
N ASN A 243 13.56 1.16 0.37
CA ASN A 243 14.90 1.72 0.42
C ASN A 243 15.78 0.80 1.28
N HIS A 244 16.73 0.13 0.66
CA HIS A 244 17.80 -0.57 1.35
C HIS A 244 18.85 0.48 1.73
N SER A 245 19.18 0.61 3.02
CA SER A 245 20.16 1.58 3.48
C SER A 245 21.38 1.64 2.56
N LEU A 246 21.71 2.83 2.05
CA LEU A 246 22.87 2.99 1.16
C LEU A 246 24.14 2.42 1.82
N ASP A 247 24.38 2.69 3.10
CA ASP A 247 25.56 2.15 3.83
C ASP A 247 25.60 0.62 3.77
N ALA A 248 24.47 -0.06 3.95
CA ALA A 248 24.41 -1.51 3.86
C ALA A 248 24.72 -2.03 2.44
N VAL A 249 24.17 -1.36 1.42
CA VAL A 249 24.47 -1.66 0.01
C VAL A 249 25.95 -1.47 -0.29
N LEU A 250 26.55 -0.37 0.15
CA LEU A 250 27.96 -0.05 -0.06
C LEU A 250 28.85 -1.10 0.60
N ARG A 251 28.60 -1.40 1.88
CA ARG A 251 29.39 -2.40 2.63
C ARG A 251 29.33 -3.79 2.00
N SER A 252 28.21 -4.17 1.42
CA SER A 252 28.07 -5.48 0.74
C SER A 252 28.94 -5.61 -0.52
N ARG A 253 29.44 -4.49 -1.06
CA ARG A 253 30.23 -4.42 -2.29
C ARG A 253 31.72 -4.16 -2.07
N MET A 254 32.13 -4.04 -0.81
CA MET A 254 33.50 -3.74 -0.41
C MET A 254 34.18 -4.97 0.20
N THR A 255 35.48 -5.12 -0.08
CA THR A 255 36.37 -5.99 0.67
C THR A 255 36.60 -5.42 2.09
N GLU A 256 37.15 -6.23 2.99
CA GLU A 256 37.47 -5.79 4.36
C GLU A 256 38.40 -4.58 4.38
N GLU A 257 39.43 -4.57 3.53
CA GLU A 257 40.36 -3.46 3.41
C GLU A 257 39.69 -2.18 2.85
N GLU A 258 38.76 -2.32 1.91
CA GLU A 258 37.98 -1.20 1.39
C GLU A 258 37.02 -0.64 2.45
N GLN A 259 36.43 -1.49 3.30
CA GLN A 259 35.58 -1.07 4.41
C GLN A 259 36.39 -0.26 5.46
N GLU A 260 37.58 -0.67 5.79
CA GLU A 260 38.46 0.09 6.69
C GLU A 260 38.76 1.49 6.12
N ARG A 261 39.06 1.59 4.82
CA ARG A 261 39.27 2.88 4.15
C ARG A 261 37.99 3.73 4.12
N TYR A 262 36.86 3.11 3.78
CA TYR A 262 35.57 3.75 3.80
C TYR A 262 35.24 4.35 5.17
N ASP A 263 35.42 3.59 6.24
CA ASP A 263 35.16 4.07 7.59
C ASP A 263 36.08 5.23 7.99
N ALA A 264 37.34 5.19 7.55
CA ALA A 264 38.28 6.27 7.77
C ALA A 264 37.88 7.56 7.02
N TYR A 265 37.52 7.46 5.75
CA TYR A 265 37.02 8.61 4.97
C TYR A 265 35.72 9.17 5.56
N ASN A 266 34.78 8.29 5.88
CA ASN A 266 33.46 8.70 6.37
C ASN A 266 33.55 9.39 7.73
N LYS A 267 34.42 8.90 8.64
CA LYS A 267 34.64 9.48 9.97
C LYS A 267 35.10 10.93 9.93
N TYR A 268 35.86 11.33 8.91
CA TYR A 268 36.46 12.65 8.79
C TYR A 268 35.87 13.44 7.60
N TYR A 269 34.77 12.94 6.96
CA TYR A 269 34.18 13.57 5.79
C TYR A 269 35.21 13.84 4.67
N GLY A 270 36.17 12.93 4.53
CA GLY A 270 37.30 13.14 3.61
C GLY A 270 38.09 14.42 3.82
N ASN A 271 38.10 14.96 5.06
CA ASN A 271 38.64 16.28 5.41
C ASN A 271 38.09 17.43 4.53
N ARG A 272 36.85 17.28 4.03
CA ARG A 272 36.13 18.25 3.19
C ARG A 272 34.67 18.36 3.63
N ASP A 273 34.44 18.65 4.92
CA ASP A 273 33.12 18.83 5.54
C ASP A 273 32.30 20.01 4.98
N TYR A 274 32.94 20.86 4.19
CA TYR A 274 32.32 21.98 3.47
C TYR A 274 31.55 21.54 2.19
N LEU A 275 31.76 20.31 1.70
CA LEU A 275 31.15 19.83 0.45
C LEU A 275 29.63 19.73 0.52
N PHE A 276 29.09 19.25 1.64
CA PHE A 276 27.67 19.03 1.80
C PHE A 276 27.18 19.56 3.15
N ASP A 277 25.94 20.09 3.15
CA ASP A 277 25.32 20.56 4.40
C ASP A 277 24.95 19.36 5.29
N LEU A 278 25.68 19.20 6.39
CA LEU A 278 25.47 18.14 7.37
C LEU A 278 24.08 18.17 8.02
N ASN A 279 23.40 19.32 8.02
CA ASN A 279 22.05 19.46 8.59
C ASN A 279 20.95 18.99 7.61
N SER A 280 21.27 18.87 6.34
CA SER A 280 20.35 18.42 5.30
C SER A 280 20.48 16.92 4.99
N ILE A 281 21.44 16.25 5.61
CA ILE A 281 21.65 14.81 5.41
C ILE A 281 20.48 14.07 6.09
N PRO A 282 19.74 13.22 5.35
CA PRO A 282 18.74 12.37 5.97
C PRO A 282 19.38 11.56 7.09
N THR A 283 18.90 11.71 8.29
CA THR A 283 19.28 10.82 9.39
C THR A 283 18.69 9.48 9.06
N GLY A 284 19.50 8.63 8.43
CA GLY A 284 19.12 7.41 7.75
C GLY A 284 17.97 6.68 8.46
N SER A 285 16.81 6.76 7.86
CA SER A 285 15.73 5.87 8.21
C SER A 285 16.12 4.50 7.67
N SER A 286 16.53 3.63 8.55
CA SER A 286 16.46 2.20 8.33
C SER A 286 15.05 1.90 7.83
N GLY A 287 14.93 1.21 6.69
CA GLY A 287 13.70 0.97 5.92
C GLY A 287 12.59 0.20 6.62
N PHE A 288 12.23 0.59 7.82
CA PHE A 288 11.02 0.18 8.52
C PHE A 288 10.18 1.43 8.70
N GLY A 289 9.20 1.62 7.79
CA GLY A 289 8.21 2.69 7.89
C GLY A 289 7.31 2.50 9.11
N TYR A 290 7.75 3.00 10.25
CA TYR A 290 6.87 3.22 11.37
C TYR A 290 6.72 4.74 11.55
N ASP A 291 5.47 5.17 11.60
CA ASP A 291 5.11 6.55 11.86
C ASP A 291 5.04 6.73 13.38
N ILE A 292 6.00 7.49 13.92
CA ILE A 292 5.96 7.84 15.34
C ILE A 292 5.15 9.13 15.47
N PRO A 293 4.00 9.09 16.16
CA PRO A 293 3.21 10.29 16.38
C PRO A 293 4.05 11.42 16.98
N ALA A 294 3.91 12.63 16.47
CA ALA A 294 4.71 13.79 16.88
C ALA A 294 4.56 14.14 18.38
N ASP A 295 3.41 13.82 18.97
CA ASP A 295 3.15 13.97 20.40
C ASP A 295 3.96 12.96 21.25
N ALA A 296 4.20 11.75 20.76
CA ALA A 296 5.06 10.77 21.42
C ALA A 296 6.53 11.22 21.45
N LEU A 297 7.00 11.87 20.39
CA LEU A 297 8.37 12.43 20.33
C LEU A 297 8.54 13.67 21.20
N SER A 298 7.47 14.26 21.71
CA SER A 298 7.54 15.37 22.66
C SER A 298 8.02 14.95 24.07
N ASP A 299 8.01 13.65 24.39
CA ASP A 299 8.63 13.10 25.59
C ASP A 299 10.13 12.88 25.36
N PRO A 300 11.03 13.62 26.05
CA PRO A 300 12.48 13.50 25.84
C PRO A 300 13.07 12.13 26.15
N GLN A 301 12.43 11.35 27.04
CA GLN A 301 12.88 9.99 27.37
C GLN A 301 12.49 9.00 26.28
N PHE A 302 11.27 9.13 25.77
CA PHE A 302 10.80 8.33 24.65
C PHE A 302 11.58 8.61 23.36
N ALA A 303 11.80 9.88 23.02
CA ALA A 303 12.60 10.28 21.86
C ALA A 303 14.02 9.70 21.93
N LYS A 304 14.67 9.76 23.10
CA LYS A 304 16.00 9.19 23.31
C LYS A 304 16.01 7.65 23.20
N MET A 305 14.96 6.99 23.68
CA MET A 305 14.82 5.54 23.57
C MET A 305 14.66 5.11 22.10
N ILE A 306 13.88 5.84 21.32
CA ILE A 306 13.71 5.59 19.89
C ILE A 306 15.04 5.80 19.14
N GLN A 307 15.72 6.92 19.37
CA GLN A 307 17.04 7.18 18.78
C GLN A 307 18.07 6.09 19.10
N GLU A 308 18.01 5.51 20.28
CA GLU A 308 18.89 4.41 20.65
C GLU A 308 18.48 3.10 19.96
N ALA A 309 17.18 2.82 19.88
CA ALA A 309 16.66 1.63 19.18
C ALA A 309 16.94 1.67 17.67
N GLU A 310 16.88 2.84 17.05
CA GLU A 310 17.18 3.03 15.62
C GLU A 310 18.60 2.61 15.24
N LYS A 311 19.56 2.72 16.16
CA LYS A 311 20.95 2.28 15.91
C LYS A 311 21.07 0.77 15.68
N TYR A 312 20.09 0.00 16.09
CA TYR A 312 20.08 -1.46 16.00
C TYR A 312 19.13 -1.99 14.93
N LEU A 313 18.46 -1.10 14.21
CA LEU A 313 17.61 -1.49 13.09
C LEU A 313 18.45 -2.10 11.96
N GLY A 314 18.10 -3.33 11.55
CA GLY A 314 18.83 -4.07 10.51
C GLY A 314 19.88 -5.05 11.02
N TYR A 315 20.18 -5.07 12.32
CA TYR A 315 21.02 -6.12 12.88
C TYR A 315 20.21 -7.42 13.05
N PRO A 316 20.77 -8.57 12.67
CA PRO A 316 20.12 -9.85 12.93
C PRO A 316 19.98 -10.08 14.43
N TYR A 317 18.83 -10.58 14.85
CA TYR A 317 18.65 -11.08 16.22
C TYR A 317 19.65 -12.21 16.46
N VAL A 318 20.48 -12.06 17.50
CA VAL A 318 21.39 -13.12 18.00
C VAL A 318 20.67 -13.93 19.06
#